data_2119aa72c2546713b05dccf6e1999090
#
_entry.id   2119aa72c2546713b05dccf6e1999090
#
_cell.length_a   1.000
_cell.length_b   1.000
_cell.length_c   1.000
_cell.angle_alpha   90.00
_cell.angle_beta   90.00
_cell.angle_gamma   90.00
#
_symmetry.space_group_name_H-M   'P 1'
#
loop_
_entity.id
_entity.type
_entity.pdbx_description
1 polymer ?
#
loop_
_entity_poly.entity_id
_entity_poly.type
_entity_poly.pdbx_seq_one_letter_code
_entity_poly.pdbx_strand_id
1 'polypeptide(L)'
;VSSKSGGTIETRSHRAAFTAAFEAAGFNPADHIVIVTDPGSPLEVEARAAGLRVFLADPNVGGRFSALTAFGLVPSGLAGADLHTLLNDASAAREELRVDSASNPALQLAAWLAAGLPASPVLGVLQGDDAQWDLGDWIEQLIAESTGKNGLGVLPIALADAAPEVRATPANMRLVRVCSLTADDADDRIVEVCAPLGAQLLLWETATAALGRLLGIDPFNQPDVESAKIAAREQLDQAAVPAPARALIGFPGVSVLERRDEISVLVPGTPPSTPADLVARLRDMVTPVGYVSLPASLGPGGPYAPALEELRDALATYLGVPVALGWGPRYLHSTGQLHKGGPALGTFVQLLDSPSAPLEIPGTQNDFNTLIAAQARGDREVLGARGRPVLALECDDPGEAARRLVTALRA
;
A
#
# COMPACT_ATOMS: atom_id res chain seq x y z
N VAL A 1 -8.19 -7.43 -16.79
CA VAL A 1 -8.86 -6.82 -15.62
C VAL A 1 -9.15 -7.90 -14.60
N SER A 2 -8.64 -7.76 -13.38
CA SER A 2 -8.78 -8.75 -12.30
C SER A 2 -9.49 -8.09 -11.12
N SER A 3 -10.68 -8.56 -10.76
CA SER A 3 -11.48 -8.01 -9.66
C SER A 3 -12.52 -9.02 -9.19
N LYS A 4 -12.56 -9.32 -7.88
CA LYS A 4 -13.48 -10.30 -7.31
C LYS A 4 -14.95 -9.97 -7.61
N SER A 5 -15.46 -8.89 -7.09
CA SER A 5 -16.86 -8.47 -7.26
C SER A 5 -17.09 -7.55 -8.47
N GLY A 6 -16.02 -6.94 -9.00
CA GLY A 6 -16.12 -5.85 -9.97
C GLY A 6 -16.53 -4.50 -9.38
N GLY A 7 -16.69 -4.41 -8.05
CA GLY A 7 -17.15 -3.20 -7.38
C GLY A 7 -16.07 -2.16 -7.09
N THR A 8 -14.80 -2.51 -7.29
CA THR A 8 -13.66 -1.59 -7.05
C THR A 8 -13.68 -0.47 -8.08
N ILE A 9 -13.80 0.77 -7.61
CA ILE A 9 -14.02 1.94 -8.48
C ILE A 9 -12.85 2.16 -9.44
N GLU A 10 -11.61 1.98 -8.98
CA GLU A 10 -10.41 2.10 -9.80
C GLU A 10 -10.42 1.09 -10.95
N THR A 11 -10.73 -0.18 -10.65
CA THR A 11 -10.79 -1.23 -11.67
C THR A 11 -11.86 -0.95 -12.72
N ARG A 12 -13.04 -0.45 -12.29
CA ARG A 12 -14.10 -0.06 -13.20
C ARG A 12 -13.71 1.12 -14.08
N SER A 13 -13.09 2.14 -13.48
CA SER A 13 -12.64 3.34 -14.18
C SER A 13 -11.55 3.03 -15.20
N HIS A 14 -10.56 2.20 -14.83
CA HIS A 14 -9.52 1.74 -15.76
C HIS A 14 -10.13 0.92 -16.91
N ARG A 15 -11.05 -0.01 -16.62
CA ARG A 15 -11.73 -0.78 -17.67
C ARG A 15 -12.45 0.15 -18.66
N ALA A 16 -13.20 1.13 -18.15
CA ALA A 16 -13.91 2.08 -19.00
C ALA A 16 -12.94 2.90 -19.88
N ALA A 17 -11.85 3.41 -19.31
CA ALA A 17 -10.84 4.18 -20.04
C ALA A 17 -10.15 3.34 -21.12
N PHE A 18 -9.73 2.10 -20.82
CA PHE A 18 -9.10 1.21 -21.79
C PHE A 18 -10.11 0.77 -22.88
N THR A 19 -11.37 0.49 -22.53
CA THR A 19 -12.40 0.19 -23.52
C THR A 19 -12.55 1.32 -24.51
N ALA A 20 -12.73 2.56 -24.04
CA ALA A 20 -12.83 3.73 -24.88
C ALA A 20 -11.58 3.98 -25.74
N ALA A 21 -10.39 3.73 -25.19
CA ALA A 21 -9.12 3.87 -25.90
C ALA A 21 -9.01 2.85 -27.07
N PHE A 22 -9.39 1.58 -26.85
CA PHE A 22 -9.40 0.58 -27.91
C PHE A 22 -10.40 0.93 -29.00
N GLU A 23 -11.63 1.34 -28.65
CA GLU A 23 -12.65 1.79 -29.61
C GLU A 23 -12.18 2.98 -30.45
N ALA A 24 -11.59 3.99 -29.80
CA ALA A 24 -11.01 5.17 -30.46
C ALA A 24 -9.87 4.82 -31.42
N ALA A 25 -9.10 3.76 -31.12
CA ALA A 25 -8.06 3.23 -31.99
C ALA A 25 -8.59 2.29 -33.10
N GLY A 26 -9.90 2.03 -33.16
CA GLY A 26 -10.53 1.16 -34.15
C GLY A 26 -10.42 -0.34 -33.83
N PHE A 27 -10.07 -0.70 -32.59
CA PHE A 27 -10.02 -2.09 -32.15
C PHE A 27 -11.33 -2.50 -31.46
N ASN A 28 -11.67 -3.80 -31.57
CA ASN A 28 -12.75 -4.35 -30.78
C ASN A 28 -12.27 -4.68 -29.37
N PRO A 29 -12.79 -4.07 -28.30
CA PRO A 29 -12.34 -4.34 -26.92
C PRO A 29 -12.43 -5.83 -26.52
N ALA A 30 -13.33 -6.60 -27.11
CA ALA A 30 -13.49 -8.02 -26.80
C ALA A 30 -12.25 -8.88 -27.19
N ASP A 31 -11.43 -8.40 -28.10
CA ASP A 31 -10.20 -9.08 -28.53
C ASP A 31 -8.99 -8.72 -27.66
N HIS A 32 -9.09 -7.66 -26.84
CA HIS A 32 -7.97 -7.08 -26.10
C HIS A 32 -8.16 -7.09 -24.58
N ILE A 33 -9.39 -7.23 -24.09
CA ILE A 33 -9.70 -7.20 -22.66
C ILE A 33 -10.11 -8.60 -22.18
N VAL A 34 -9.41 -9.06 -21.15
CA VAL A 34 -9.71 -10.31 -20.44
C VAL A 34 -10.15 -9.97 -19.01
N ILE A 35 -11.15 -10.66 -18.51
CA ILE A 35 -11.69 -10.49 -17.17
C ILE A 35 -11.39 -11.72 -16.31
N VAL A 36 -10.94 -11.49 -15.08
CA VAL A 36 -10.86 -12.50 -14.02
C VAL A 36 -11.74 -12.03 -12.87
N THR A 37 -12.71 -12.85 -12.45
CA THR A 37 -13.70 -12.43 -11.45
C THR A 37 -14.31 -13.63 -10.73
N ASP A 38 -15.06 -13.38 -9.64
CA ASP A 38 -15.81 -14.42 -8.94
C ASP A 38 -17.03 -14.88 -9.74
N PRO A 39 -17.40 -16.16 -9.63
CA PRO A 39 -18.63 -16.68 -10.22
C PRO A 39 -19.86 -15.91 -9.73
N GLY A 40 -20.76 -15.56 -10.64
CA GLY A 40 -22.00 -14.84 -10.33
C GLY A 40 -21.81 -13.36 -9.97
N SER A 41 -20.61 -12.82 -10.10
CA SER A 41 -20.37 -11.40 -9.85
C SER A 41 -21.05 -10.51 -10.88
N PRO A 42 -21.39 -9.25 -10.53
CA PRO A 42 -21.87 -8.27 -11.52
C PRO A 42 -20.90 -8.11 -12.69
N LEU A 43 -19.59 -8.16 -12.41
CA LEU A 43 -18.57 -8.06 -13.46
C LEU A 43 -18.61 -9.23 -14.44
N GLU A 44 -18.89 -10.46 -13.98
CA GLU A 44 -19.07 -11.61 -14.88
C GLU A 44 -20.23 -11.37 -15.85
N VAL A 45 -21.37 -10.95 -15.31
CA VAL A 45 -22.58 -10.70 -16.11
C VAL A 45 -22.34 -9.63 -17.17
N GLU A 46 -21.78 -8.49 -16.77
CA GLU A 46 -21.45 -7.37 -17.67
C GLU A 46 -20.43 -7.78 -18.74
N ALA A 47 -19.38 -8.48 -18.35
CA ALA A 47 -18.30 -8.88 -19.24
C ALA A 47 -18.77 -9.87 -20.31
N ARG A 48 -19.57 -10.87 -19.90
CA ARG A 48 -20.16 -11.83 -20.86
C ARG A 48 -21.14 -11.17 -21.82
N ALA A 49 -21.96 -10.23 -21.33
CA ALA A 49 -22.87 -9.46 -22.18
C ALA A 49 -22.12 -8.60 -23.20
N ALA A 50 -20.93 -8.10 -22.83
CA ALA A 50 -20.04 -7.35 -23.73
C ALA A 50 -19.14 -8.24 -24.62
N GLY A 51 -19.32 -9.58 -24.59
CA GLY A 51 -18.51 -10.51 -25.38
C GLY A 51 -17.05 -10.66 -24.93
N LEU A 52 -16.70 -10.18 -23.74
CA LEU A 52 -15.34 -10.29 -23.19
C LEU A 52 -15.04 -11.73 -22.77
N ARG A 53 -13.76 -12.12 -22.84
CA ARG A 53 -13.29 -13.40 -22.30
C ARG A 53 -13.23 -13.34 -20.78
N VAL A 54 -13.91 -14.28 -20.11
CA VAL A 54 -14.03 -14.34 -18.64
C VAL A 54 -13.40 -15.63 -18.11
N PHE A 55 -12.50 -15.47 -17.15
CA PHE A 55 -11.98 -16.54 -16.28
C PHE A 55 -12.60 -16.41 -14.90
N LEU A 56 -13.12 -17.50 -14.37
CA LEU A 56 -13.69 -17.55 -13.03
C LEU A 56 -12.61 -18.01 -12.03
N ALA A 57 -12.59 -17.37 -10.88
CA ALA A 57 -11.68 -17.69 -9.78
C ALA A 57 -12.45 -18.26 -8.58
N ASP A 58 -11.74 -18.76 -7.57
CA ASP A 58 -12.35 -19.27 -6.36
C ASP A 58 -12.87 -18.10 -5.49
N PRO A 59 -14.19 -18.03 -5.24
CA PRO A 59 -14.78 -16.95 -4.44
C PRO A 59 -14.39 -17.01 -2.96
N ASN A 60 -13.88 -18.14 -2.47
CA ASN A 60 -13.51 -18.32 -1.07
C ASN A 60 -12.09 -17.81 -0.76
N VAL A 61 -11.29 -17.47 -1.77
CA VAL A 61 -9.95 -16.92 -1.59
C VAL A 61 -9.97 -15.39 -1.63
N GLY A 62 -9.49 -14.74 -0.56
CA GLY A 62 -9.37 -13.28 -0.50
C GLY A 62 -8.32 -12.74 -1.49
N GLY A 63 -8.50 -11.48 -1.95
CA GLY A 63 -7.64 -10.90 -2.99
C GLY A 63 -6.14 -10.97 -2.69
N ARG A 64 -5.71 -10.62 -1.47
CA ARG A 64 -4.30 -10.66 -1.07
C ARG A 64 -3.70 -12.07 -0.94
N PHE A 65 -4.55 -13.10 -0.79
CA PHE A 65 -4.15 -14.52 -0.77
C PHE A 65 -4.35 -15.19 -2.14
N SER A 66 -4.50 -14.44 -3.22
CA SER A 66 -4.90 -14.98 -4.51
C SER A 66 -3.78 -15.05 -5.55
N ALA A 67 -2.53 -14.86 -5.16
CA ALA A 67 -1.38 -14.89 -6.07
C ALA A 67 -1.28 -16.20 -6.86
N LEU A 68 -1.51 -17.34 -6.22
CA LEU A 68 -1.50 -18.68 -6.81
C LEU A 68 -2.87 -19.17 -7.32
N THR A 69 -3.84 -18.25 -7.45
CA THR A 69 -5.16 -18.55 -8.03
C THR A 69 -5.32 -17.95 -9.42
N ALA A 70 -6.49 -18.13 -10.06
CA ALA A 70 -6.77 -17.53 -11.36
C ALA A 70 -6.57 -15.99 -11.35
N PHE A 71 -6.77 -15.31 -10.23
CA PHE A 71 -6.54 -13.87 -10.11
C PHE A 71 -5.09 -13.45 -10.36
N GLY A 72 -4.12 -14.22 -9.89
CA GLY A 72 -2.70 -13.99 -10.15
C GLY A 72 -2.21 -14.69 -11.42
N LEU A 73 -2.60 -15.96 -11.62
CA LEU A 73 -2.04 -16.82 -12.69
C LEU A 73 -2.45 -16.36 -14.09
N VAL A 74 -3.72 -15.95 -14.31
CA VAL A 74 -4.16 -15.52 -15.64
C VAL A 74 -3.41 -14.30 -16.13
N PRO A 75 -3.31 -13.18 -15.37
CA PRO A 75 -2.55 -12.02 -15.83
C PRO A 75 -1.05 -12.31 -15.96
N SER A 76 -0.45 -13.09 -15.03
CA SER A 76 0.96 -13.45 -15.10
C SER A 76 1.29 -14.31 -16.33
N GLY A 77 0.43 -15.30 -16.63
CA GLY A 77 0.59 -16.12 -17.82
C GLY A 77 0.41 -15.33 -19.13
N LEU A 78 -0.52 -14.38 -19.16
CA LEU A 78 -0.67 -13.46 -20.29
C LEU A 78 0.53 -12.53 -20.46
N ALA A 79 1.21 -12.20 -19.37
CA ALA A 79 2.46 -11.44 -19.38
C ALA A 79 3.70 -12.29 -19.72
N GLY A 80 3.55 -13.60 -19.88
CA GLY A 80 4.64 -14.51 -20.29
C GLY A 80 5.38 -15.17 -19.12
N ALA A 81 4.85 -15.14 -17.89
CA ALA A 81 5.45 -15.85 -16.77
C ALA A 81 5.36 -17.37 -16.94
N ASP A 82 6.41 -18.09 -16.49
CA ASP A 82 6.41 -19.56 -16.43
C ASP A 82 5.56 -20.06 -15.26
N LEU A 83 4.27 -20.22 -15.53
CA LEU A 83 3.31 -20.70 -14.53
C LEU A 83 3.58 -22.14 -14.10
N HIS A 84 4.21 -22.96 -14.95
CA HIS A 84 4.51 -24.34 -14.63
C HIS A 84 5.57 -24.43 -13.52
N THR A 85 6.67 -23.71 -13.69
CA THR A 85 7.71 -23.60 -12.66
C THR A 85 7.14 -23.01 -11.37
N LEU A 86 6.40 -21.90 -11.47
CA LEU A 86 5.77 -21.24 -10.30
C LEU A 86 4.90 -22.20 -9.47
N LEU A 87 4.04 -22.97 -10.13
CA LEU A 87 3.13 -23.91 -9.47
C LEU A 87 3.84 -25.16 -8.95
N ASN A 88 4.88 -25.63 -9.62
CA ASN A 88 5.70 -26.75 -9.14
C ASN A 88 6.45 -26.38 -7.86
N ASP A 89 7.04 -25.19 -7.79
CA ASP A 89 7.72 -24.69 -6.60
C ASP A 89 6.75 -24.58 -5.40
N ALA A 90 5.58 -24.01 -5.62
CA ALA A 90 4.53 -23.93 -4.59
C ALA A 90 4.07 -25.32 -4.15
N SER A 91 3.87 -26.25 -5.09
CA SER A 91 3.45 -27.62 -4.80
C SER A 91 4.50 -28.41 -4.00
N ALA A 92 5.77 -28.22 -4.30
CA ALA A 92 6.88 -28.83 -3.54
C ALA A 92 6.92 -28.31 -2.10
N ALA A 93 6.84 -26.98 -1.91
CA ALA A 93 6.81 -26.36 -0.59
C ALA A 93 5.61 -26.78 0.25
N ARG A 94 4.46 -27.03 -0.37
CA ARG A 94 3.21 -27.40 0.33
C ARG A 94 3.38 -28.58 1.27
N GLU A 95 4.21 -29.56 0.92
CA GLU A 95 4.36 -30.79 1.74
C GLU A 95 4.97 -30.47 3.10
N GLU A 96 5.90 -29.53 3.19
CA GLU A 96 6.49 -29.05 4.43
C GLU A 96 5.56 -28.08 5.16
N LEU A 97 4.97 -27.14 4.43
CA LEU A 97 4.15 -26.06 5.00
C LEU A 97 2.82 -26.53 5.64
N ARG A 98 2.32 -27.73 5.26
CA ARG A 98 1.11 -28.31 5.84
C ARG A 98 1.34 -29.10 7.13
N VAL A 99 2.59 -29.33 7.51
CA VAL A 99 2.92 -30.16 8.69
C VAL A 99 2.89 -29.31 9.95
N ASP A 100 2.18 -29.77 10.97
CA ASP A 100 2.21 -29.17 12.31
C ASP A 100 3.49 -29.61 13.04
N SER A 101 4.56 -28.88 12.79
CA SER A 101 5.90 -29.14 13.32
C SER A 101 6.64 -27.84 13.63
N ALA A 102 7.48 -27.88 14.64
CA ALA A 102 8.39 -26.77 14.96
C ALA A 102 9.40 -26.46 13.84
N SER A 103 9.63 -27.40 12.90
CA SER A 103 10.47 -27.19 11.73
C SER A 103 9.76 -26.53 10.56
N ASN A 104 8.43 -26.35 10.62
CA ASN A 104 7.68 -25.69 9.54
C ASN A 104 8.06 -24.22 9.43
N PRO A 105 8.66 -23.77 8.30
CA PRO A 105 9.19 -22.42 8.17
C PRO A 105 8.11 -21.32 8.23
N ALA A 106 6.90 -21.61 7.78
CA ALA A 106 5.80 -20.64 7.89
C ALA A 106 5.35 -20.45 9.34
N LEU A 107 5.32 -21.51 10.15
CA LEU A 107 5.00 -21.42 11.58
C LEU A 107 6.14 -20.73 12.36
N GLN A 108 7.40 -20.97 11.99
CA GLN A 108 8.55 -20.28 12.57
C GLN A 108 8.48 -18.77 12.27
N LEU A 109 8.22 -18.40 11.01
CA LEU A 109 8.08 -17.00 10.61
C LEU A 109 6.91 -16.31 11.33
N ALA A 110 5.75 -16.97 11.40
CA ALA A 110 4.58 -16.45 12.12
C ALA A 110 4.89 -16.24 13.63
N ALA A 111 5.53 -17.21 14.27
CA ALA A 111 5.92 -17.13 15.67
C ALA A 111 6.95 -16.02 15.91
N TRP A 112 7.93 -15.87 15.01
CA TRP A 112 8.92 -14.79 15.08
C TRP A 112 8.28 -13.42 14.95
N LEU A 113 7.36 -13.23 14.00
CA LEU A 113 6.60 -11.97 13.85
C LEU A 113 5.75 -11.67 15.09
N ALA A 114 5.00 -12.67 15.59
CA ALA A 114 4.17 -12.52 16.79
C ALA A 114 4.98 -12.18 18.04
N ALA A 115 6.14 -12.83 18.23
CA ALA A 115 7.03 -12.57 19.36
C ALA A 115 7.65 -11.16 19.35
N GLY A 116 7.62 -10.46 18.20
CA GLY A 116 8.04 -9.06 18.09
C GLY A 116 7.05 -8.09 18.72
N LEU A 117 5.78 -8.45 18.78
CA LEU A 117 4.72 -7.55 19.20
C LEU A 117 4.58 -7.46 20.72
N PRO A 118 4.20 -6.31 21.26
CA PRO A 118 3.99 -5.02 20.61
C PRO A 118 5.26 -4.17 20.43
N ALA A 119 6.44 -4.67 20.82
CA ALA A 119 7.69 -3.88 20.87
C ALA A 119 8.21 -3.52 19.46
N SER A 120 8.07 -4.44 18.50
CA SER A 120 8.57 -4.26 17.12
C SER A 120 7.45 -4.52 16.10
N PRO A 121 6.50 -3.57 15.96
CA PRO A 121 5.36 -3.72 15.07
C PRO A 121 5.69 -3.40 13.59
N VAL A 122 6.93 -3.02 13.27
CA VAL A 122 7.37 -2.73 11.90
C VAL A 122 8.31 -3.81 11.40
N LEU A 123 8.11 -4.24 10.15
CA LEU A 123 8.94 -5.23 9.45
C LEU A 123 9.57 -4.59 8.22
N GLY A 124 10.87 -4.38 8.22
CA GLY A 124 11.60 -4.01 7.00
C GLY A 124 11.79 -5.23 6.10
N VAL A 125 11.32 -5.16 4.88
CA VAL A 125 11.42 -6.21 3.88
C VAL A 125 12.46 -5.83 2.86
N LEU A 126 13.56 -6.56 2.82
CA LEU A 126 14.67 -6.42 1.88
C LEU A 126 14.55 -7.47 0.78
N GLN A 127 14.96 -7.12 -0.42
CA GLN A 127 15.04 -8.03 -1.54
C GLN A 127 16.47 -8.51 -1.72
N GLY A 128 16.69 -9.84 -1.83
CA GLY A 128 18.02 -10.39 -2.13
C GLY A 128 18.42 -10.12 -3.58
N ASP A 129 19.70 -9.84 -3.81
CA ASP A 129 20.26 -9.54 -5.14
C ASP A 129 20.16 -10.72 -6.12
N ASP A 130 20.03 -11.95 -5.61
CA ASP A 130 19.89 -13.18 -6.38
C ASP A 130 18.48 -13.42 -6.94
N ALA A 131 17.48 -12.69 -6.44
CA ALA A 131 16.09 -12.84 -6.85
C ALA A 131 15.76 -11.93 -8.04
N GLN A 132 15.21 -12.52 -9.11
CA GLN A 132 14.73 -11.81 -10.30
C GLN A 132 13.27 -11.32 -10.14
N TRP A 133 12.77 -11.25 -8.91
CA TRP A 133 11.41 -10.85 -8.55
C TRP A 133 11.46 -10.02 -7.27
N ASP A 134 10.47 -9.18 -7.08
CA ASP A 134 10.28 -8.36 -5.87
C ASP A 134 8.94 -8.68 -5.22
N LEU A 135 8.98 -9.01 -3.93
CA LEU A 135 7.80 -9.34 -3.13
C LEU A 135 7.49 -8.28 -2.05
N GLY A 136 8.31 -7.25 -1.90
CA GLY A 136 8.17 -6.27 -0.83
C GLY A 136 6.77 -5.68 -0.74
N ASP A 137 6.26 -5.17 -1.85
CA ASP A 137 4.93 -4.57 -1.96
C ASP A 137 3.78 -5.57 -1.74
N TRP A 138 3.95 -6.82 -2.17
CA TRP A 138 2.93 -7.85 -1.97
C TRP A 138 2.91 -8.31 -0.51
N ILE A 139 4.06 -8.49 0.13
CA ILE A 139 4.18 -8.83 1.56
C ILE A 139 3.60 -7.69 2.41
N GLU A 140 3.83 -6.43 2.01
CA GLU A 140 3.22 -5.26 2.65
C GLU A 140 1.70 -5.40 2.70
N GLN A 141 1.06 -5.63 1.55
CA GLN A 141 -0.38 -5.81 1.50
C GLN A 141 -0.82 -7.04 2.28
N LEU A 142 -0.19 -8.19 2.05
CA LEU A 142 -0.57 -9.46 2.66
C LEU A 142 -0.63 -9.37 4.17
N ILE A 143 0.43 -8.85 4.81
CA ILE A 143 0.53 -8.80 6.26
C ILE A 143 -0.25 -7.63 6.85
N ALA A 144 -0.10 -6.41 6.31
CA ALA A 144 -0.75 -5.22 6.87
C ALA A 144 -2.28 -5.33 6.83
N GLU A 145 -2.84 -5.74 5.71
CA GLU A 145 -4.30 -5.89 5.55
C GLU A 145 -4.85 -7.07 6.38
N SER A 146 -4.06 -8.14 6.56
CA SER A 146 -4.47 -9.31 7.33
C SER A 146 -4.37 -9.09 8.84
N THR A 147 -3.39 -8.34 9.31
CA THR A 147 -3.08 -8.22 10.75
C THR A 147 -3.53 -6.91 11.38
N GLY A 148 -3.70 -5.85 10.63
CA GLY A 148 -4.00 -4.50 11.10
C GLY A 148 -5.41 -4.33 11.66
N LYS A 149 -5.74 -4.99 12.79
CA LYS A 149 -7.09 -5.05 13.38
C LYS A 149 -7.05 -5.02 14.89
N ASN A 150 -8.09 -4.46 15.51
CA ASN A 150 -8.26 -4.46 16.96
C ASN A 150 -7.06 -3.85 17.72
N GLY A 151 -6.38 -2.86 17.12
CA GLY A 151 -5.19 -2.25 17.71
C GLY A 151 -3.92 -3.11 17.61
N LEU A 152 -3.94 -4.20 16.85
CA LEU A 152 -2.83 -5.10 16.60
C LEU A 152 -2.37 -5.00 15.15
N GLY A 153 -1.21 -5.58 14.84
CA GLY A 153 -0.73 -5.75 13.49
C GLY A 153 0.76 -5.51 13.32
N VAL A 154 1.25 -5.93 12.16
CA VAL A 154 2.62 -5.71 11.70
C VAL A 154 2.56 -4.86 10.43
N LEU A 155 3.34 -3.77 10.40
CA LEU A 155 3.52 -2.93 9.21
C LEU A 155 4.79 -3.36 8.46
N PRO A 156 4.70 -4.09 7.35
CA PRO A 156 5.84 -4.28 6.47
C PRO A 156 6.13 -3.00 5.69
N ILE A 157 7.41 -2.75 5.43
CA ILE A 157 7.91 -1.65 4.59
C ILE A 157 8.94 -2.25 3.64
N ALA A 158 8.71 -2.15 2.34
CA ALA A 158 9.71 -2.51 1.34
C ALA A 158 10.90 -1.54 1.40
N LEU A 159 12.10 -2.05 1.57
CA LEU A 159 13.31 -1.27 1.78
C LEU A 159 14.40 -1.66 0.78
N ALA A 160 15.13 -0.67 0.28
CA ALA A 160 16.41 -0.90 -0.37
C ALA A 160 17.50 -1.19 0.68
N ASP A 161 18.55 -1.93 0.32
CA ASP A 161 19.68 -2.23 1.22
C ASP A 161 20.38 -0.97 1.75
N ALA A 162 20.36 0.11 0.98
CA ALA A 162 20.93 1.40 1.37
C ALA A 162 20.06 2.22 2.31
N ALA A 163 18.83 1.79 2.60
CA ALA A 163 17.89 2.54 3.44
C ALA A 163 18.46 2.82 4.84
N PRO A 164 18.18 4.01 5.41
CA PRO A 164 18.67 4.39 6.74
C PRO A 164 18.30 3.39 7.84
N GLU A 165 17.11 2.80 7.76
CA GLU A 165 16.61 1.82 8.73
C GLU A 165 17.42 0.53 8.75
N VAL A 166 18.01 0.11 7.62
CA VAL A 166 18.88 -1.06 7.56
C VAL A 166 20.17 -0.82 8.35
N ARG A 167 20.70 0.41 8.28
CA ARG A 167 21.93 0.78 8.99
C ARG A 167 21.69 0.99 10.48
N ALA A 168 20.62 1.71 10.84
CA ALA A 168 20.34 2.12 12.21
C ALA A 168 19.44 1.14 12.97
N THR A 169 18.67 0.32 12.29
CA THR A 169 17.65 -0.62 12.81
C THR A 169 16.88 -0.04 14.00
N PRO A 170 15.84 0.78 13.76
CA PRO A 170 15.04 1.34 14.84
C PRO A 170 14.53 0.25 15.80
N ALA A 171 14.47 0.53 17.09
CA ALA A 171 14.15 -0.45 18.13
C ALA A 171 12.76 -1.11 17.96
N ASN A 172 11.83 -0.42 17.29
CA ASN A 172 10.49 -0.90 16.98
C ASN A 172 10.39 -1.65 15.64
N MET A 173 11.53 -2.02 15.04
CA MET A 173 11.61 -2.64 13.72
C MET A 173 12.40 -3.95 13.75
N ARG A 174 11.98 -4.89 12.92
CA ARG A 174 12.72 -6.12 12.57
C ARG A 174 12.97 -6.12 11.08
N LEU A 175 14.03 -6.82 10.66
CA LEU A 175 14.42 -6.91 9.26
C LEU A 175 14.30 -8.34 8.76
N VAL A 176 13.77 -8.51 7.56
CA VAL A 176 13.73 -9.77 6.82
C VAL A 176 14.25 -9.54 5.41
N ARG A 177 15.05 -10.48 4.92
CA ARG A 177 15.49 -10.52 3.51
C ARG A 177 14.79 -11.66 2.80
N VAL A 178 14.16 -11.36 1.70
CA VAL A 178 13.51 -12.33 0.82
C VAL A 178 14.45 -12.64 -0.34
N CYS A 179 14.84 -13.90 -0.49
CA CYS A 179 15.90 -14.35 -1.41
C CYS A 179 15.56 -15.68 -2.06
N SER A 180 16.28 -16.03 -3.14
CA SER A 180 16.20 -17.36 -3.75
C SER A 180 17.16 -18.34 -3.11
N LEU A 181 18.33 -17.86 -2.69
CA LEU A 181 19.41 -18.65 -2.07
C LEU A 181 19.92 -17.91 -0.83
N THR A 182 20.39 -18.69 0.16
CA THR A 182 21.01 -18.13 1.37
C THR A 182 22.35 -17.48 1.02
N ALA A 183 22.60 -16.28 1.56
CA ALA A 183 23.88 -15.60 1.39
C ALA A 183 24.97 -16.22 2.28
N ASP A 184 26.23 -16.22 1.79
CA ASP A 184 27.38 -16.72 2.58
C ASP A 184 27.74 -15.78 3.75
N ASP A 185 27.45 -14.47 3.63
CA ASP A 185 27.74 -13.42 4.63
C ASP A 185 26.42 -12.83 5.20
N ALA A 186 25.70 -13.63 5.99
CA ALA A 186 24.43 -13.18 6.60
C ALA A 186 24.67 -12.15 7.72
N ASP A 187 23.87 -11.09 7.74
CA ASP A 187 23.80 -10.14 8.86
C ASP A 187 22.88 -10.71 9.94
N ASP A 188 23.40 -10.98 11.13
CA ASP A 188 22.63 -11.55 12.26
C ASP A 188 21.40 -10.75 12.67
N ARG A 189 21.29 -9.48 12.23
CA ARG A 189 20.12 -8.63 12.47
C ARG A 189 18.99 -8.88 11.47
N ILE A 190 19.26 -9.59 10.38
CA ILE A 190 18.33 -9.82 9.26
C ILE A 190 17.96 -11.30 9.22
N VAL A 191 16.68 -11.61 9.32
CA VAL A 191 16.18 -12.96 9.08
C VAL A 191 16.07 -13.20 7.59
N GLU A 192 16.69 -14.26 7.07
CA GLU A 192 16.58 -14.64 5.67
C GLU A 192 15.45 -15.64 5.45
N VAL A 193 14.60 -15.36 4.46
CA VAL A 193 13.57 -16.27 3.96
C VAL A 193 13.88 -16.57 2.50
N CYS A 194 14.57 -17.68 2.27
CA CYS A 194 15.06 -18.04 0.95
C CYS A 194 14.31 -19.24 0.38
N ALA A 195 13.68 -19.05 -0.76
CA ALA A 195 12.96 -20.08 -1.50
C ALA A 195 12.67 -19.62 -2.93
N PRO A 196 12.38 -20.53 -3.89
CA PRO A 196 11.84 -20.17 -5.20
C PRO A 196 10.52 -19.38 -5.09
N LEU A 197 10.20 -18.56 -6.10
CA LEU A 197 9.07 -17.64 -6.06
C LEU A 197 7.72 -18.30 -5.67
N GLY A 198 7.38 -19.43 -6.28
CA GLY A 198 6.14 -20.13 -5.96
C GLY A 198 6.08 -20.62 -4.52
N ALA A 199 7.19 -21.07 -3.97
CA ALA A 199 7.32 -21.47 -2.58
C ALA A 199 7.23 -20.26 -1.64
N GLN A 200 7.84 -19.11 -1.99
CA GLN A 200 7.72 -17.86 -1.25
C GLN A 200 6.26 -17.43 -1.10
N LEU A 201 5.51 -17.41 -2.21
CA LEU A 201 4.09 -17.01 -2.19
C LEU A 201 3.31 -17.87 -1.19
N LEU A 202 3.43 -19.19 -1.26
CA LEU A 202 2.71 -20.09 -0.37
C LEU A 202 3.18 -19.99 1.09
N LEU A 203 4.49 -19.80 1.31
CA LEU A 203 5.07 -19.65 2.64
C LEU A 203 4.53 -18.41 3.35
N TRP A 204 4.56 -17.25 2.69
CA TRP A 204 4.08 -16.00 3.28
C TRP A 204 2.56 -16.00 3.51
N GLU A 205 1.76 -16.58 2.59
CA GLU A 205 0.32 -16.77 2.79
C GLU A 205 0.04 -17.63 4.02
N THR A 206 0.76 -18.76 4.16
CA THR A 206 0.61 -19.69 5.30
C THR A 206 1.06 -19.03 6.60
N ALA A 207 2.21 -18.34 6.60
CA ALA A 207 2.72 -17.63 7.77
C ALA A 207 1.76 -16.51 8.21
N THR A 208 1.17 -15.78 7.27
CA THR A 208 0.20 -14.71 7.59
C THR A 208 -1.09 -15.27 8.19
N ALA A 209 -1.59 -16.39 7.68
CA ALA A 209 -2.75 -17.08 8.27
C ALA A 209 -2.46 -17.56 9.69
N ALA A 210 -1.29 -18.16 9.91
CA ALA A 210 -0.84 -18.61 11.24
C ALA A 210 -0.63 -17.42 12.19
N LEU A 211 -0.06 -16.31 11.73
CA LEU A 211 0.09 -15.06 12.49
C LEU A 211 -1.28 -14.52 12.94
N GLY A 212 -2.28 -14.50 12.06
CA GLY A 212 -3.65 -14.13 12.44
C GLY A 212 -4.19 -14.99 13.59
N ARG A 213 -3.95 -16.30 13.55
CA ARG A 213 -4.33 -17.21 14.62
C ARG A 213 -3.61 -16.90 15.93
N LEU A 214 -2.31 -16.61 15.89
CA LEU A 214 -1.50 -16.25 17.07
C LEU A 214 -1.96 -14.93 17.69
N LEU A 215 -2.37 -13.97 16.87
CA LEU A 215 -2.90 -12.67 17.31
C LEU A 215 -4.38 -12.71 17.75
N GLY A 216 -5.08 -13.82 17.54
CA GLY A 216 -6.50 -13.97 17.86
C GLY A 216 -7.42 -13.12 16.97
N ILE A 217 -7.04 -12.87 15.73
CA ILE A 217 -7.78 -12.10 14.74
C ILE A 217 -8.12 -12.95 13.52
N ASP A 218 -9.12 -12.54 12.75
CA ASP A 218 -9.42 -13.11 11.43
C ASP A 218 -8.51 -12.46 10.36
N PRO A 219 -7.53 -13.19 9.78
CA PRO A 219 -6.63 -12.62 8.78
C PRO A 219 -7.28 -12.45 7.40
N PHE A 220 -8.48 -12.98 7.16
CA PHE A 220 -9.11 -13.03 5.84
C PHE A 220 -10.12 -11.89 5.59
N ASN A 221 -10.52 -11.14 6.60
CA ASN A 221 -11.40 -10.00 6.49
C ASN A 221 -10.63 -8.65 6.52
N GLN A 222 -11.30 -7.53 6.23
CA GLN A 222 -10.74 -6.16 6.26
C GLN A 222 -11.83 -5.14 6.63
N PRO A 223 -12.29 -5.10 7.89
CA PRO A 223 -13.46 -4.31 8.30
C PRO A 223 -13.26 -2.80 8.22
N ASP A 224 -12.02 -2.31 8.34
CA ASP A 224 -11.74 -0.87 8.41
C ASP A 224 -11.55 -0.20 7.05
N VAL A 225 -11.36 -0.97 5.97
CA VAL A 225 -11.25 -0.46 4.60
C VAL A 225 -12.61 0.03 4.08
N GLU A 226 -13.72 -0.59 4.50
CA GLU A 226 -15.04 -0.22 4.02
C GLU A 226 -15.44 1.20 4.43
N SER A 227 -15.06 1.64 5.63
CA SER A 227 -15.32 3.02 6.09
C SER A 227 -14.67 4.08 5.19
N ALA A 228 -13.46 3.83 4.70
CA ALA A 228 -12.77 4.74 3.78
C ALA A 228 -13.45 4.78 2.40
N LYS A 229 -13.95 3.64 1.91
CA LYS A 229 -14.71 3.59 0.65
C LYS A 229 -16.03 4.36 0.73
N ILE A 230 -16.74 4.26 1.86
CA ILE A 230 -17.96 5.02 2.10
C ILE A 230 -17.65 6.52 2.11
N ALA A 231 -16.66 6.95 2.90
CA ALA A 231 -16.23 8.34 2.96
C ALA A 231 -15.80 8.88 1.58
N ALA A 232 -15.06 8.10 0.80
CA ALA A 232 -14.67 8.50 -0.56
C ALA A 232 -15.88 8.67 -1.51
N ARG A 233 -16.89 7.79 -1.42
CA ARG A 233 -18.12 7.94 -2.21
C ARG A 233 -18.90 9.18 -1.83
N GLU A 234 -19.06 9.45 -0.54
CA GLU A 234 -19.71 10.67 -0.03
C GLU A 234 -18.99 11.94 -0.51
N GLN A 235 -17.66 11.91 -0.61
CA GLN A 235 -16.87 13.01 -1.15
C GLN A 235 -17.05 13.20 -2.67
N LEU A 236 -17.27 12.14 -3.42
CA LEU A 236 -17.57 12.22 -4.85
C LEU A 236 -18.97 12.80 -5.11
N ASP A 237 -19.95 12.47 -4.27
CA ASP A 237 -21.32 12.95 -4.38
C ASP A 237 -21.47 14.41 -3.93
N GLN A 238 -20.63 14.88 -3.01
CA GLN A 238 -20.56 16.27 -2.62
C GLN A 238 -19.67 17.00 -3.61
N ALA A 239 -20.27 17.76 -4.55
CA ALA A 239 -19.53 18.55 -5.55
C ALA A 239 -18.29 19.19 -4.92
N ALA A 240 -17.14 18.92 -5.52
CA ALA A 240 -15.81 19.16 -4.95
C ALA A 240 -15.58 20.64 -4.57
N VAL A 241 -15.98 21.00 -3.36
CA VAL A 241 -15.54 22.27 -2.78
C VAL A 241 -14.09 22.06 -2.31
N PRO A 242 -13.11 22.76 -2.84
CA PRO A 242 -11.72 22.62 -2.42
C PRO A 242 -11.58 22.77 -0.90
N ALA A 243 -10.74 21.95 -0.26
CA ALA A 243 -10.40 22.17 1.13
C ALA A 243 -9.71 23.53 1.28
N PRO A 244 -9.93 24.28 2.37
CA PRO A 244 -9.13 25.47 2.64
C PRO A 244 -7.65 25.08 2.68
N ALA A 245 -6.82 25.85 1.99
CA ALA A 245 -5.39 25.61 1.90
C ALA A 245 -4.64 26.89 2.28
N ARG A 246 -3.53 26.72 3.02
CA ARG A 246 -2.64 27.82 3.39
C ARG A 246 -1.29 27.63 2.71
N ALA A 247 -0.89 28.59 1.88
CA ALA A 247 0.42 28.57 1.25
C ALA A 247 1.55 28.57 2.30
N LEU A 248 2.55 27.74 2.11
CA LEU A 248 3.71 27.64 2.98
C LEU A 248 4.69 28.78 2.62
N ILE A 249 4.93 29.71 3.54
CA ILE A 249 5.79 30.87 3.30
C ILE A 249 7.21 30.43 3.01
N GLY A 250 7.79 30.94 1.93
CA GLY A 250 9.14 30.55 1.48
C GLY A 250 9.18 29.20 0.74
N PHE A 251 8.00 28.60 0.45
CA PHE A 251 7.88 27.33 -0.23
C PHE A 251 6.82 27.41 -1.33
N PRO A 252 7.07 28.15 -2.42
CA PRO A 252 6.12 28.38 -3.49
C PRO A 252 5.63 27.06 -4.09
N GLY A 253 4.34 26.99 -4.47
CA GLY A 253 3.72 25.80 -5.03
C GLY A 253 3.42 24.70 -4.02
N VAL A 254 3.53 24.97 -2.73
CA VAL A 254 3.13 24.02 -1.67
C VAL A 254 2.16 24.68 -0.72
N SER A 255 1.05 24.02 -0.45
CA SER A 255 0.02 24.46 0.49
C SER A 255 -0.27 23.37 1.51
N VAL A 256 -0.47 23.78 2.77
CA VAL A 256 -0.99 22.91 3.82
C VAL A 256 -2.50 22.92 3.75
N LEU A 257 -3.13 21.77 3.61
CA LEU A 257 -4.58 21.66 3.59
C LEU A 257 -5.15 21.81 5.00
N GLU A 258 -6.08 22.74 5.16
CA GLU A 258 -6.80 22.97 6.41
C GLU A 258 -8.11 22.16 6.41
N ARG A 259 -8.56 21.73 7.59
CA ARG A 259 -9.85 21.05 7.73
C ARG A 259 -10.99 22.08 7.69
N ARG A 260 -12.14 21.68 7.10
CA ARG A 260 -13.33 22.55 6.97
C ARG A 260 -14.13 22.75 8.24
N ASP A 261 -14.08 21.81 9.20
CA ASP A 261 -14.93 21.79 10.36
C ASP A 261 -14.13 22.11 11.62
N GLU A 262 -14.80 22.80 12.56
CA GLU A 262 -14.25 23.20 13.87
C GLU A 262 -13.85 22.01 14.78
N ILE A 263 -14.11 20.76 14.36
CA ILE A 263 -13.82 19.59 15.16
C ILE A 263 -12.39 19.11 14.88
N SER A 264 -11.53 19.52 15.78
CA SER A 264 -10.17 19.03 16.05
C SER A 264 -9.19 19.02 14.87
N VAL A 265 -8.31 19.94 14.94
CA VAL A 265 -6.95 19.92 14.41
C VAL A 265 -6.42 18.49 14.46
N LEU A 266 -6.23 17.86 13.30
CA LEU A 266 -5.52 16.59 13.20
C LEU A 266 -4.10 16.69 13.74
N VAL A 267 -3.61 17.93 13.88
CA VAL A 267 -2.39 18.33 14.54
C VAL A 267 -2.73 19.45 15.52
N PRO A 268 -2.55 19.29 16.84
CA PRO A 268 -2.78 20.35 17.79
C PRO A 268 -1.90 21.58 17.52
N GLY A 269 -2.50 22.76 17.49
CA GLY A 269 -1.80 24.04 17.36
C GLY A 269 -1.97 24.73 16.00
N THR A 270 -1.27 25.86 15.82
CA THR A 270 -1.32 26.65 14.57
C THR A 270 -0.73 25.83 13.40
N PRO A 271 -1.37 25.82 12.23
CA PRO A 271 -0.81 25.17 11.04
C PRO A 271 0.60 25.70 10.71
N PRO A 272 1.52 24.83 10.25
CA PRO A 272 2.85 25.26 9.88
C PRO A 272 2.78 26.29 8.76
N SER A 273 3.63 27.32 8.86
CA SER A 273 3.68 28.41 7.90
C SER A 273 4.97 28.47 7.09
N THR A 274 6.01 27.76 7.54
CA THR A 274 7.32 27.65 6.88
C THR A 274 7.76 26.17 6.81
N PRO A 275 8.73 25.81 5.94
CA PRO A 275 9.33 24.47 5.95
C PRO A 275 9.92 24.08 7.31
N ALA A 276 10.54 25.02 8.02
CA ALA A 276 11.08 24.76 9.35
C ALA A 276 9.97 24.45 10.38
N ASP A 277 8.86 25.21 10.33
CA ASP A 277 7.69 24.93 11.18
C ASP A 277 7.10 23.55 10.86
N LEU A 278 7.07 23.16 9.56
CA LEU A 278 6.60 21.87 9.13
C LEU A 278 7.46 20.74 9.70
N VAL A 279 8.78 20.86 9.60
CA VAL A 279 9.73 19.88 10.12
C VAL A 279 9.65 19.79 11.66
N ALA A 280 9.57 20.92 12.35
CA ALA A 280 9.39 20.94 13.80
C ALA A 280 8.07 20.26 14.21
N ARG A 281 7.00 20.55 13.50
CA ARG A 281 5.69 19.95 13.74
C ARG A 281 5.70 18.43 13.53
N LEU A 282 6.34 17.95 12.47
CA LEU A 282 6.50 16.51 12.21
C LEU A 282 7.21 15.82 13.36
N ARG A 283 8.29 16.40 13.85
CA ARG A 283 9.04 15.87 14.99
C ARG A 283 8.16 15.77 16.26
N ASP A 284 7.34 16.78 16.51
CA ASP A 284 6.46 16.81 17.69
C ASP A 284 5.28 15.80 17.59
N MET A 285 4.90 15.40 16.39
CA MET A 285 3.83 14.43 16.15
C MET A 285 4.30 12.98 16.26
N VAL A 286 5.56 12.71 15.99
CA VAL A 286 6.11 11.35 15.92
C VAL A 286 6.52 10.87 17.31
N THR A 287 6.06 9.67 17.68
CA THR A 287 6.49 9.03 18.93
C THR A 287 7.75 8.18 18.67
N PRO A 288 8.63 7.99 19.65
CA PRO A 288 9.85 7.18 19.48
C PRO A 288 9.62 5.72 19.08
N VAL A 289 8.45 5.19 19.36
CA VAL A 289 8.03 3.83 18.99
C VAL A 289 7.07 3.81 17.80
N GLY A 290 6.86 4.97 17.16
CA GLY A 290 5.97 5.16 16.04
C GLY A 290 6.65 4.90 14.70
N TYR A 291 5.90 5.18 13.64
CA TYR A 291 6.38 5.23 12.26
C TYR A 291 5.77 6.43 11.54
N VAL A 292 6.39 6.86 10.45
CA VAL A 292 5.80 7.83 9.53
C VAL A 292 5.30 7.08 8.30
N SER A 293 4.07 7.37 7.89
CA SER A 293 3.57 7.01 6.57
C SER A 293 3.55 8.26 5.68
N LEU A 294 4.10 8.15 4.48
CA LEU A 294 4.13 9.17 3.45
C LEU A 294 3.19 8.75 2.30
N PRO A 295 1.85 8.89 2.45
CA PRO A 295 0.90 8.56 1.40
C PRO A 295 0.98 9.60 0.29
N ALA A 296 1.51 9.20 -0.87
CA ALA A 296 1.59 10.04 -2.05
C ALA A 296 0.48 9.67 -3.04
N SER A 297 -0.52 10.53 -3.21
CA SER A 297 -1.61 10.33 -4.18
C SER A 297 -1.13 10.69 -5.60
N LEU A 298 -0.14 9.95 -6.07
CA LEU A 298 0.66 10.17 -7.26
C LEU A 298 0.96 8.83 -7.95
N GLY A 299 1.24 8.86 -9.25
CA GLY A 299 1.62 7.64 -9.99
C GLY A 299 3.05 7.19 -9.66
N PRO A 300 3.30 5.90 -9.35
CA PRO A 300 4.61 5.42 -8.88
C PRO A 300 5.74 5.56 -9.93
N GLY A 301 5.43 5.66 -11.21
CA GLY A 301 6.43 5.82 -12.30
C GLY A 301 6.68 7.28 -12.71
N GLY A 302 6.19 8.26 -11.95
CA GLY A 302 6.35 9.68 -12.29
C GLY A 302 7.77 10.20 -12.06
N PRO A 303 8.14 11.36 -12.67
CA PRO A 303 9.48 11.93 -12.56
C PRO A 303 9.85 12.41 -11.14
N TYR A 304 8.86 12.49 -10.27
CA TYR A 304 9.02 12.85 -8.85
C TYR A 304 9.41 11.67 -7.96
N ALA A 305 9.28 10.43 -8.42
CA ALA A 305 9.50 9.25 -7.58
C ALA A 305 10.87 9.22 -6.89
N PRO A 306 12.01 9.48 -7.56
CA PRO A 306 13.31 9.51 -6.90
C PRO A 306 13.41 10.57 -5.79
N ALA A 307 12.77 11.73 -5.97
CA ALA A 307 12.78 12.79 -4.96
C ALA A 307 11.91 12.42 -3.74
N LEU A 308 10.84 11.66 -3.93
CA LEU A 308 10.01 11.15 -2.83
C LEU A 308 10.71 10.05 -2.05
N GLU A 309 11.46 9.19 -2.72
CA GLU A 309 12.31 8.18 -2.07
C GLU A 309 13.42 8.85 -1.24
N GLU A 310 14.08 9.89 -1.79
CA GLU A 310 15.05 10.69 -1.04
C GLU A 310 14.42 11.39 0.18
N LEU A 311 13.19 11.91 0.03
CA LEU A 311 12.44 12.50 1.14
C LEU A 311 12.12 11.46 2.21
N ARG A 312 11.70 10.26 1.82
CA ARG A 312 11.45 9.14 2.72
C ARG A 312 12.72 8.83 3.54
N ASP A 313 13.87 8.69 2.89
CA ASP A 313 15.16 8.41 3.55
C ASP A 313 15.61 9.56 4.45
N ALA A 314 15.43 10.81 4.04
CA ALA A 314 15.73 11.98 4.85
C ALA A 314 14.86 12.04 6.12
N LEU A 315 13.56 11.74 6.00
CA LEU A 315 12.66 11.66 7.15
C LEU A 315 13.07 10.54 8.12
N ALA A 316 13.38 9.34 7.61
CA ALA A 316 13.83 8.23 8.43
C ALA A 316 15.13 8.57 9.19
N THR A 317 16.08 9.21 8.51
CA THR A 317 17.32 9.67 9.12
C THR A 317 17.10 10.73 10.19
N TYR A 318 16.27 11.74 9.89
CA TYR A 318 16.03 12.88 10.77
C TYR A 318 15.22 12.50 12.02
N LEU A 319 14.19 11.68 11.85
CA LEU A 319 13.27 11.32 12.92
C LEU A 319 13.72 10.07 13.71
N GLY A 320 14.59 9.24 13.14
CA GLY A 320 15.07 8.00 13.76
C GLY A 320 14.00 6.92 13.90
N VAL A 321 12.93 6.99 13.09
CA VAL A 321 11.82 6.02 13.08
C VAL A 321 11.60 5.47 11.66
N PRO A 322 10.96 4.30 11.50
CA PRO A 322 10.64 3.76 10.18
C PRO A 322 9.72 4.69 9.37
N VAL A 323 9.97 4.81 8.07
CA VAL A 323 9.17 5.61 7.15
C VAL A 323 8.69 4.77 5.98
N ALA A 324 7.37 4.64 5.82
CA ALA A 324 6.74 3.95 4.70
C ALA A 324 6.29 4.96 3.63
N LEU A 325 6.76 4.81 2.39
CA LEU A 325 6.24 5.54 1.23
C LEU A 325 5.14 4.71 0.57
N GLY A 326 3.92 5.22 0.57
CA GLY A 326 2.76 4.55 -0.03
C GLY A 326 2.24 5.30 -1.26
N TRP A 327 2.13 4.64 -2.40
CA TRP A 327 1.57 5.23 -3.61
C TRP A 327 0.05 5.13 -3.61
N GLY A 328 -0.64 6.25 -3.75
CA GLY A 328 -2.10 6.32 -3.76
C GLY A 328 -2.71 6.31 -5.17
N PRO A 329 -3.87 5.67 -5.34
CA PRO A 329 -4.70 5.09 -4.30
C PRO A 329 -4.31 3.66 -3.84
N ARG A 330 -3.24 3.03 -4.38
CA ARG A 330 -2.86 1.65 -4.08
C ARG A 330 -2.73 1.36 -2.57
N TYR A 331 -2.06 2.26 -1.81
CA TYR A 331 -1.87 2.05 -0.37
C TYR A 331 -3.17 1.91 0.43
N LEU A 332 -4.30 2.46 -0.07
CA LEU A 332 -5.61 2.28 0.56
C LEU A 332 -6.05 0.81 0.60
N HIS A 333 -5.56 0.02 -0.36
CA HIS A 333 -5.83 -1.40 -0.53
C HIS A 333 -4.67 -2.29 -0.03
N SER A 334 -3.65 -1.73 0.61
CA SER A 334 -2.55 -2.48 1.26
C SER A 334 -2.46 -2.12 2.75
N THR A 335 -1.74 -1.06 3.09
CA THR A 335 -1.53 -0.63 4.48
C THR A 335 -2.74 0.09 5.09
N GLY A 336 -3.71 0.50 4.27
CA GLY A 336 -4.88 1.27 4.71
C GLY A 336 -5.70 0.61 5.82
N GLN A 337 -5.81 -0.73 5.84
CA GLN A 337 -6.46 -1.48 6.93
C GLN A 337 -5.68 -1.30 8.23
N LEU A 338 -4.36 -1.47 8.20
CA LEU A 338 -3.50 -1.34 9.37
C LEU A 338 -3.45 0.10 9.89
N HIS A 339 -3.37 1.08 9.02
CA HIS A 339 -3.36 2.49 9.42
C HIS A 339 -4.61 2.88 10.22
N LYS A 340 -5.74 2.26 9.93
CA LYS A 340 -7.02 2.52 10.57
C LYS A 340 -7.30 1.59 11.76
N GLY A 341 -7.13 0.29 11.57
CA GLY A 341 -7.49 -0.74 12.54
C GLY A 341 -6.35 -1.25 13.40
N GLY A 342 -5.11 -0.98 13.03
CA GLY A 342 -3.90 -1.37 13.74
C GLY A 342 -3.54 -0.47 14.92
N PRO A 343 -2.32 -0.63 15.50
CA PRO A 343 -1.84 0.20 16.59
C PRO A 343 -1.80 1.68 16.23
N ALA A 344 -2.10 2.56 17.19
CA ALA A 344 -2.11 4.01 17.01
C ALA A 344 -0.68 4.62 17.02
N LEU A 345 0.19 4.12 16.16
CA LEU A 345 1.61 4.46 16.11
C LEU A 345 2.00 5.29 14.87
N GLY A 346 1.12 5.37 13.87
CA GLY A 346 1.40 6.07 12.62
C GLY A 346 1.20 7.58 12.70
N THR A 347 2.14 8.32 12.13
CA THR A 347 2.03 9.74 11.78
C THR A 347 2.00 9.85 10.27
N PHE A 348 1.03 10.59 9.71
CA PHE A 348 0.77 10.59 8.27
C PHE A 348 1.14 11.94 7.65
N VAL A 349 1.95 11.92 6.59
CA VAL A 349 2.28 13.08 5.76
C VAL A 349 1.74 12.80 4.35
N GLN A 350 0.51 13.23 4.10
CA GLN A 350 -0.16 12.99 2.83
C GLN A 350 0.30 14.02 1.79
N LEU A 351 0.72 13.55 0.61
CA LEU A 351 1.10 14.37 -0.54
C LEU A 351 0.09 14.22 -1.66
N LEU A 352 -0.38 15.37 -2.17
CA LEU A 352 -1.26 15.46 -3.32
C LEU A 352 -0.63 16.41 -4.34
N ASP A 353 -0.85 16.14 -5.62
CA ASP A 353 -0.55 17.11 -6.67
C ASP A 353 -1.80 17.94 -7.03
N SER A 354 -1.55 19.03 -7.76
CA SER A 354 -2.56 19.87 -8.39
C SER A 354 -2.50 19.67 -9.91
N PRO A 355 -3.05 18.57 -10.44
CA PRO A 355 -2.83 18.16 -11.81
C PRO A 355 -3.46 19.16 -12.79
N SER A 356 -2.73 19.47 -13.86
CA SER A 356 -3.13 20.46 -14.88
C SER A 356 -4.03 19.91 -15.98
N ALA A 357 -4.05 18.60 -16.19
CA ALA A 357 -4.81 17.95 -17.27
C ALA A 357 -5.66 16.79 -16.73
N PRO A 358 -7.00 16.89 -16.81
CA PRO A 358 -7.89 15.82 -16.40
C PRO A 358 -7.85 14.66 -17.40
N LEU A 359 -7.86 13.42 -16.90
CA LEU A 359 -8.17 12.23 -17.67
C LEU A 359 -9.58 11.80 -17.32
N GLU A 360 -10.52 11.95 -18.25
CA GLU A 360 -11.92 11.62 -18.04
C GLU A 360 -12.14 10.13 -17.81
N ILE A 361 -13.10 9.79 -16.95
CA ILE A 361 -13.58 8.42 -16.76
C ILE A 361 -14.84 8.23 -17.62
N PRO A 362 -14.77 7.49 -18.73
CA PRO A 362 -15.90 7.34 -19.64
C PRO A 362 -17.15 6.83 -18.94
N GLY A 363 -18.31 7.42 -19.26
CA GLY A 363 -19.59 7.07 -18.67
C GLY A 363 -19.87 7.64 -17.29
N THR A 364 -18.99 8.54 -16.78
CA THR A 364 -19.19 9.26 -15.53
C THR A 364 -19.04 10.78 -15.74
N GLN A 365 -19.37 11.57 -14.70
CA GLN A 365 -19.10 13.01 -14.67
C GLN A 365 -17.75 13.35 -14.02
N ASN A 366 -16.99 12.35 -13.60
CA ASN A 366 -15.73 12.49 -12.88
C ASN A 366 -14.55 12.15 -13.79
N ASP A 367 -13.41 12.74 -13.49
CA ASP A 367 -12.11 12.36 -14.00
C ASP A 367 -11.28 11.62 -12.95
N PHE A 368 -10.13 11.07 -13.34
CA PHE A 368 -9.25 10.35 -12.41
C PHE A 368 -8.67 11.27 -11.33
N ASN A 369 -8.45 12.56 -11.60
CA ASN A 369 -7.93 13.52 -10.62
C ASN A 369 -8.96 13.74 -9.51
N THR A 370 -10.22 13.95 -9.89
CA THR A 370 -11.35 14.07 -8.96
C THR A 370 -11.51 12.81 -8.11
N LEU A 371 -11.39 11.62 -8.72
CA LEU A 371 -11.47 10.35 -8.01
C LEU A 371 -10.35 10.21 -6.98
N ILE A 372 -9.09 10.43 -7.38
CA ILE A 372 -7.91 10.32 -6.51
C ILE A 372 -7.99 11.33 -5.36
N ALA A 373 -8.37 12.57 -5.65
CA ALA A 373 -8.53 13.61 -4.62
C ALA A 373 -9.63 13.26 -3.60
N ALA A 374 -10.77 12.70 -4.06
CA ALA A 374 -11.84 12.25 -3.19
C ALA A 374 -11.41 11.09 -2.28
N GLN A 375 -10.65 10.13 -2.83
CA GLN A 375 -10.11 9.00 -2.06
C GLN A 375 -9.09 9.47 -1.01
N ALA A 376 -8.16 10.36 -1.38
CA ALA A 376 -7.19 10.94 -0.46
C ALA A 376 -7.88 11.72 0.67
N ARG A 377 -8.95 12.47 0.35
CA ARG A 377 -9.73 13.20 1.34
C ARG A 377 -10.48 12.26 2.29
N GLY A 378 -11.19 11.27 1.74
CA GLY A 378 -11.92 10.28 2.54
C GLY A 378 -11.00 9.51 3.49
N ASP A 379 -9.81 9.14 3.03
CA ASP A 379 -8.80 8.48 3.86
C ASP A 379 -8.34 9.38 5.02
N ARG A 380 -8.01 10.64 4.74
CA ARG A 380 -7.61 11.62 5.73
C ARG A 380 -8.69 11.84 6.80
N GLU A 381 -9.95 11.92 6.41
CA GLU A 381 -11.07 12.08 7.33
C GLU A 381 -11.22 10.88 8.26
N VAL A 382 -11.12 9.67 7.74
CA VAL A 382 -11.20 8.44 8.54
C VAL A 382 -10.00 8.31 9.49
N LEU A 383 -8.78 8.60 9.03
CA LEU A 383 -7.59 8.62 9.88
C LEU A 383 -7.76 9.63 11.03
N GLY A 384 -8.22 10.84 10.71
CA GLY A 384 -8.47 11.88 11.70
C GLY A 384 -9.55 11.53 12.71
N ALA A 385 -10.66 10.95 12.25
CA ALA A 385 -11.74 10.49 13.14
C ALA A 385 -11.27 9.39 14.11
N ARG A 386 -10.19 8.68 13.75
CA ARG A 386 -9.54 7.66 14.60
C ARG A 386 -8.38 8.23 15.43
N GLY A 387 -8.22 9.55 15.49
CA GLY A 387 -7.18 10.21 16.27
C GLY A 387 -5.77 10.00 15.72
N ARG A 388 -5.63 9.64 14.45
CA ARG A 388 -4.32 9.55 13.79
C ARG A 388 -3.85 10.93 13.38
N PRO A 389 -2.63 11.36 13.72
CA PRO A 389 -2.10 12.64 13.28
C PRO A 389 -1.84 12.62 11.75
N VAL A 390 -2.48 13.54 11.03
CA VAL A 390 -2.34 13.67 9.57
C VAL A 390 -1.98 15.11 9.22
N LEU A 391 -0.92 15.27 8.45
CA LEU A 391 -0.54 16.51 7.78
C LEU A 391 -0.70 16.28 6.27
N ALA A 392 -1.51 17.09 5.61
CA ALA A 392 -1.75 16.99 4.17
C ALA A 392 -1.16 18.19 3.45
N LEU A 393 -0.36 17.92 2.42
CA LEU A 393 0.29 18.90 1.57
C LEU A 393 -0.24 18.76 0.14
N GLU A 394 -0.68 19.86 -0.44
CA GLU A 394 -0.97 19.98 -1.87
C GLU A 394 0.20 20.67 -2.56
N CYS A 395 0.72 20.09 -3.63
CA CYS A 395 1.93 20.50 -4.30
C CYS A 395 1.71 20.70 -5.79
N ASP A 396 2.11 21.84 -6.33
CA ASP A 396 2.11 22.07 -7.78
C ASP A 396 3.18 21.25 -8.50
N ASP A 397 4.32 21.04 -7.85
CA ASP A 397 5.39 20.13 -8.27
C ASP A 397 5.84 19.27 -7.08
N PRO A 398 5.33 18.02 -6.96
CA PRO A 398 5.66 17.13 -5.86
C PRO A 398 7.17 16.80 -5.75
N GLY A 399 7.87 16.73 -6.88
CA GLY A 399 9.31 16.47 -6.90
C GLY A 399 10.13 17.62 -6.33
N GLU A 400 9.79 18.86 -6.73
CA GLU A 400 10.43 20.04 -6.17
C GLU A 400 10.07 20.23 -4.68
N ALA A 401 8.82 19.97 -4.30
CA ALA A 401 8.39 20.01 -2.92
C ALA A 401 9.20 19.02 -2.06
N ALA A 402 9.38 17.79 -2.53
CA ALA A 402 10.19 16.79 -1.84
C ALA A 402 11.64 17.24 -1.67
N ARG A 403 12.31 17.73 -2.73
CA ARG A 403 13.69 18.22 -2.66
C ARG A 403 13.88 19.36 -1.65
N ARG A 404 12.93 20.28 -1.59
CA ARG A 404 12.97 21.38 -0.63
C ARG A 404 12.75 20.92 0.81
N LEU A 405 11.84 19.95 1.04
CA LEU A 405 11.67 19.34 2.34
C LEU A 405 12.93 18.60 2.78
N VAL A 406 13.60 17.88 1.90
CA VAL A 406 14.90 17.26 2.15
C VAL A 406 15.92 18.32 2.60
N THR A 407 15.97 19.46 1.92
CA THR A 407 16.87 20.57 2.28
C THR A 407 16.56 21.11 3.68
N ALA A 408 15.27 21.28 4.02
CA ALA A 408 14.84 21.75 5.33
C ALA A 408 15.12 20.73 6.45
N LEU A 409 15.06 19.42 6.17
CA LEU A 409 15.40 18.37 7.12
C LEU A 409 16.91 18.28 7.41
N ARG A 410 17.75 18.70 6.46
CA ARG A 410 19.21 18.69 6.58
C ARG A 410 19.80 19.99 7.16
N ALA A 411 19.01 21.06 7.25
CA ALA A 411 19.41 22.36 7.80
C ALA A 411 19.34 22.39 9.34
#